data_ea8947529720b096c5822a2e3e0b744a
#
_entry.id   ea8947529720b096c5822a2e3e0b744a
#
_cell.length_a   1.000
_cell.length_b   1.000
_cell.length_c   1.000
_cell.angle_alpha   90.00
_cell.angle_beta   90.00
_cell.angle_gamma   90.00
#
_symmetry.space_group_name_H-M   'P 1'
#
loop_
_entity.id
_entity.type
_entity.pdbx_description
1 polymer ?
#
loop_
_entity_poly.entity_id
_entity_poly.type
_entity_poly.pdbx_seq_one_letter_code
_entity_poly.pdbx_strand_id
1 'polypeptide(L)'
;VEGLVKGLTGLTKSKKVTYFLGTGSLEANRTVNIAQADGTSTKIQGAKVILASGSVPRTIKGFPIGGSIMTSDEVLMLSTIPKRIAIIGGGAIGCEFASTFADLGSTVTIIEGAPKILPGLDPDVANVVVKTFAKKQITIRTGAVVAGQSKQPDGSTQITFTNGDPVVCDVVIMSIGRRPFADELGLKGTAVKVDDRGFVVVDNLCQTGEPNVYAIGDLINTP
;
A
#
# COMPACT_ATOMS: atom_id res chain seq x y z
N VAL A 1 4.30 7.59 -17.25
CA VAL A 1 4.28 6.17 -16.85
C VAL A 1 4.63 5.28 -18.05
N GLU A 2 3.93 5.36 -19.18
CA GLU A 2 4.14 4.47 -20.35
C GLU A 2 5.57 4.47 -20.87
N GLY A 3 6.24 5.64 -20.93
CA GLY A 3 7.64 5.74 -21.34
C GLY A 3 8.60 4.98 -20.44
N LEU A 4 8.37 4.99 -19.11
CA LEU A 4 9.17 4.24 -18.15
C LEU A 4 8.96 2.74 -18.28
N VAL A 5 7.72 2.30 -18.44
CA VAL A 5 7.39 0.88 -18.66
C VAL A 5 8.05 0.35 -19.93
N LYS A 6 7.97 1.12 -21.04
CA LYS A 6 8.61 0.79 -22.30
C LYS A 6 10.14 0.72 -22.18
N GLY A 7 10.74 1.66 -21.44
CA GLY A 7 12.18 1.65 -21.15
C GLY A 7 12.61 0.41 -20.37
N LEU A 8 11.86 0.06 -19.28
CA LEU A 8 12.13 -1.13 -18.48
C LEU A 8 11.98 -2.42 -19.30
N THR A 9 10.93 -2.52 -20.12
CA THR A 9 10.73 -3.66 -21.04
C THR A 9 11.89 -3.79 -22.03
N GLY A 10 12.39 -2.68 -22.56
CA GLY A 10 13.58 -2.68 -23.42
C GLY A 10 14.83 -3.18 -22.70
N LEU A 11 15.03 -2.74 -21.45
CA LEU A 11 16.17 -3.16 -20.62
C LEU A 11 16.12 -4.65 -20.30
N THR A 12 14.99 -5.19 -19.85
CA THR A 12 14.84 -6.63 -19.56
C THR A 12 15.14 -7.46 -20.80
N LYS A 13 14.64 -7.05 -21.97
CA LYS A 13 14.91 -7.72 -23.24
C LYS A 13 16.39 -7.67 -23.61
N SER A 14 17.06 -6.50 -23.49
CA SER A 14 18.50 -6.36 -23.80
C SER A 14 19.38 -7.19 -22.88
N LYS A 15 18.96 -7.39 -21.63
CA LYS A 15 19.64 -8.23 -20.63
C LYS A 15 19.26 -9.72 -20.74
N LYS A 16 18.48 -10.11 -21.72
CA LYS A 16 18.00 -11.49 -21.94
C LYS A 16 17.26 -12.07 -20.73
N VAL A 17 16.53 -11.23 -20.00
CA VAL A 17 15.67 -11.66 -18.89
C VAL A 17 14.40 -12.25 -19.47
N THR A 18 14.09 -13.50 -19.12
CA THR A 18 12.81 -14.13 -19.48
C THR A 18 11.74 -13.61 -18.52
N TYR A 19 10.68 -13.05 -19.07
CA TYR A 19 9.55 -12.48 -18.31
C TYR A 19 8.33 -13.39 -18.47
N PHE A 20 7.71 -13.76 -17.35
CA PHE A 20 6.46 -14.50 -17.30
C PHE A 20 5.38 -13.63 -16.66
N LEU A 21 4.25 -13.49 -17.33
CA LEU A 21 3.09 -12.78 -16.80
C LEU A 21 2.16 -13.79 -16.10
N GLY A 22 1.89 -13.56 -14.82
CA GLY A 22 1.02 -14.43 -14.03
C GLY A 22 1.25 -14.28 -12.53
N THR A 23 0.53 -15.08 -11.75
CA THR A 23 0.70 -15.18 -10.30
C THR A 23 1.67 -16.30 -9.97
N GLY A 24 2.81 -15.94 -9.39
CA GLY A 24 3.86 -16.89 -9.00
C GLY A 24 3.64 -17.42 -7.60
N SER A 25 3.74 -18.74 -7.40
CA SER A 25 3.77 -19.39 -6.10
C SER A 25 4.96 -20.32 -5.98
N LEU A 26 5.60 -20.34 -4.80
CA LEU A 26 6.73 -21.18 -4.50
C LEU A 26 6.26 -22.58 -4.14
N GLU A 27 6.88 -23.59 -4.76
CA GLU A 27 6.75 -24.99 -4.40
C GLU A 27 8.09 -25.55 -3.88
N ALA A 28 8.10 -26.77 -3.41
CA ALA A 28 9.32 -27.44 -2.97
C ALA A 28 10.41 -27.45 -4.08
N ASN A 29 11.66 -27.62 -3.67
CA ASN A 29 12.82 -27.68 -4.56
C ASN A 29 13.03 -26.43 -5.44
N ARG A 30 12.67 -25.25 -4.95
CA ARG A 30 12.83 -23.97 -5.67
C ARG A 30 12.07 -23.93 -7.01
N THR A 31 10.97 -24.63 -7.07
CA THR A 31 10.06 -24.58 -8.21
C THR A 31 9.09 -23.42 -8.02
N VAL A 32 8.93 -22.60 -9.03
CA VAL A 32 7.91 -21.54 -9.04
C VAL A 32 6.83 -21.93 -10.03
N ASN A 33 5.61 -22.09 -9.55
CA ASN A 33 4.43 -22.29 -10.39
C ASN A 33 3.84 -20.93 -10.74
N ILE A 34 3.63 -20.66 -12.01
CA ILE A 34 3.13 -19.39 -12.54
C ILE A 34 1.74 -19.66 -13.13
N ALA A 35 0.69 -19.25 -12.41
CA ALA A 35 -0.68 -19.30 -12.90
C ALA A 35 -0.96 -18.11 -13.82
N GLN A 36 -1.40 -18.37 -15.04
CA GLN A 36 -1.70 -17.37 -16.06
C GLN A 36 -3.19 -17.05 -16.11
N ALA A 37 -3.56 -15.88 -16.63
CA ALA A 37 -4.94 -15.40 -16.70
C ALA A 37 -5.86 -16.27 -17.57
N ASP A 38 -5.30 -17.02 -18.51
CA ASP A 38 -6.03 -17.97 -19.38
C ASP A 38 -6.31 -19.33 -18.71
N GLY A 39 -5.95 -19.49 -17.44
CA GLY A 39 -6.10 -20.71 -16.66
C GLY A 39 -4.98 -21.75 -16.87
N THR A 40 -3.99 -21.47 -17.71
CA THR A 40 -2.80 -22.31 -17.84
C THR A 40 -1.80 -22.05 -16.72
N SER A 41 -0.86 -22.96 -16.55
CA SER A 41 0.25 -22.75 -15.61
C SER A 41 1.58 -23.23 -16.22
N THR A 42 2.65 -22.55 -15.81
CA THR A 42 4.02 -22.89 -16.19
C THR A 42 4.85 -23.09 -14.94
N LYS A 43 5.63 -24.16 -14.88
CA LYS A 43 6.58 -24.39 -13.78
C LYS A 43 8.00 -24.12 -14.24
N ILE A 44 8.72 -23.34 -13.45
CA ILE A 44 10.15 -23.09 -13.65
C ILE A 44 10.91 -23.46 -12.38
N GLN A 45 12.13 -23.94 -12.53
CA GLN A 45 13.01 -24.25 -11.41
C GLN A 45 14.26 -23.38 -11.49
N GLY A 46 14.57 -22.69 -10.40
CA GLY A 46 15.73 -21.83 -10.32
C GLY A 46 16.86 -22.45 -9.47
N ALA A 47 18.11 -22.15 -9.79
CA ALA A 47 19.22 -22.40 -8.87
C ALA A 47 19.08 -21.58 -7.57
N LYS A 48 18.53 -20.37 -7.68
CA LYS A 48 18.14 -19.46 -6.58
C LYS A 48 16.79 -18.85 -6.91
N VAL A 49 15.99 -18.56 -5.86
CA VAL A 49 14.71 -17.87 -5.97
C VAL A 49 14.75 -16.63 -5.09
N ILE A 50 14.26 -15.51 -5.59
CA ILE A 50 14.08 -14.27 -4.82
C ILE A 50 12.60 -13.95 -4.77
N LEU A 51 12.04 -13.90 -3.57
CA LEU A 51 10.68 -13.47 -3.29
C LEU A 51 10.69 -11.95 -3.15
N ALA A 52 9.98 -11.24 -4.02
CA ALA A 52 9.94 -9.78 -4.07
C ALA A 52 8.52 -9.27 -4.37
N SER A 53 7.51 -9.91 -3.77
CA SER A 53 6.09 -9.61 -3.99
C SER A 53 5.63 -8.28 -3.38
N GLY A 54 6.48 -7.63 -2.59
CA GLY A 54 6.19 -6.32 -2.01
C GLY A 54 5.11 -6.36 -0.92
N SER A 55 4.27 -5.35 -0.90
CA SER A 55 3.22 -5.16 0.09
C SER A 55 1.92 -4.69 -0.55
N VAL A 56 0.82 -4.79 0.19
CA VAL A 56 -0.51 -4.29 -0.20
C VAL A 56 -1.05 -3.32 0.86
N PRO A 57 -1.91 -2.36 0.49
CA PRO A 57 -2.52 -1.45 1.43
C PRO A 57 -3.34 -2.19 2.50
N ARG A 58 -3.33 -1.67 3.72
CA ARG A 58 -4.25 -2.11 4.78
C ARG A 58 -5.60 -1.42 4.62
N THR A 59 -6.66 -2.13 4.97
CA THR A 59 -8.03 -1.62 4.94
C THR A 59 -8.68 -1.70 6.32
N ILE A 60 -9.77 -0.95 6.55
CA ILE A 60 -10.55 -0.97 7.77
C ILE A 60 -11.85 -1.72 7.51
N LYS A 61 -12.24 -2.59 8.44
CA LYS A 61 -13.55 -3.26 8.40
C LYS A 61 -14.67 -2.19 8.36
N GLY A 62 -15.63 -2.36 7.45
CA GLY A 62 -16.71 -1.39 7.25
C GLY A 62 -16.42 -0.30 6.22
N PHE A 63 -15.20 -0.30 5.64
CA PHE A 63 -14.81 0.60 4.56
C PHE A 63 -14.41 -0.22 3.32
N PRO A 64 -15.37 -0.79 2.58
CA PRO A 64 -15.08 -1.58 1.38
C PRO A 64 -14.45 -0.70 0.31
N ILE A 65 -13.35 -1.16 -0.26
CA ILE A 65 -12.67 -0.46 -1.36
C ILE A 65 -13.54 -0.54 -2.62
N GLY A 66 -13.70 0.61 -3.25
CA GLY A 66 -14.49 0.79 -4.46
C GLY A 66 -15.33 2.07 -4.41
N GLY A 67 -15.71 2.58 -5.59
CA GLY A 67 -16.44 3.84 -5.72
C GLY A 67 -15.66 5.02 -5.16
N SER A 68 -16.17 5.63 -4.08
CA SER A 68 -15.53 6.78 -3.42
C SER A 68 -14.49 6.42 -2.37
N ILE A 69 -14.33 5.13 -2.02
CA ILE A 69 -13.34 4.66 -1.02
C ILE A 69 -12.21 3.95 -1.75
N MET A 70 -11.01 4.49 -1.63
CA MET A 70 -9.84 4.10 -2.42
C MET A 70 -8.63 3.86 -1.51
N THR A 71 -7.71 3.02 -1.95
CA THR A 71 -6.36 2.93 -1.41
C THR A 71 -5.39 3.78 -2.24
N SER A 72 -4.09 3.70 -1.94
CA SER A 72 -3.04 4.30 -2.77
C SER A 72 -3.09 3.83 -4.23
N ASP A 73 -3.56 2.62 -4.47
CA ASP A 73 -3.50 2.01 -5.80
C ASP A 73 -4.59 2.61 -6.72
N GLU A 74 -5.83 2.72 -6.23
CA GLU A 74 -6.94 3.28 -7.01
C GLU A 74 -6.82 4.81 -7.16
N VAL A 75 -6.37 5.52 -6.11
CA VAL A 75 -6.29 6.99 -6.15
C VAL A 75 -5.29 7.49 -7.17
N LEU A 76 -4.22 6.75 -7.43
CA LEU A 76 -3.21 7.08 -8.46
C LEU A 76 -3.76 6.95 -9.90
N MET A 77 -4.90 6.28 -10.08
CA MET A 77 -5.56 6.10 -11.37
C MET A 77 -6.69 7.10 -11.63
N LEU A 78 -6.93 8.04 -10.70
CA LEU A 78 -7.96 9.07 -10.87
C LEU A 78 -7.68 9.94 -12.11
N SER A 79 -8.70 10.10 -12.93
CA SER A 79 -8.68 10.97 -14.12
C SER A 79 -9.18 12.39 -13.85
N THR A 80 -9.82 12.60 -12.69
CA THR A 80 -10.38 13.89 -12.28
C THR A 80 -9.98 14.20 -10.84
N ILE A 81 -9.77 15.47 -10.54
CA ILE A 81 -9.39 15.91 -9.18
C ILE A 81 -10.67 16.06 -8.35
N PRO A 82 -10.82 15.27 -7.24
CA PRO A 82 -11.96 15.42 -6.34
C PRO A 82 -11.92 16.77 -5.63
N LYS A 83 -13.09 17.38 -5.37
CA LYS A 83 -13.15 18.67 -4.67
C LYS A 83 -12.84 18.53 -3.17
N ARG A 84 -13.36 17.48 -2.52
CA ARG A 84 -13.21 17.22 -1.08
C ARG A 84 -12.64 15.83 -0.87
N ILE A 85 -11.54 15.75 -0.16
CA ILE A 85 -10.85 14.49 0.11
C ILE A 85 -10.68 14.31 1.61
N ALA A 86 -11.04 13.13 2.10
CA ALA A 86 -10.69 12.67 3.44
C ALA A 86 -9.63 11.58 3.35
N ILE A 87 -8.53 11.73 4.07
CA ILE A 87 -7.43 10.76 4.11
C ILE A 87 -7.42 10.12 5.49
N ILE A 88 -7.68 8.82 5.57
CA ILE A 88 -7.63 8.06 6.81
C ILE A 88 -6.23 7.48 6.95
N GLY A 89 -5.48 8.00 7.93
CA GLY A 89 -4.08 7.71 8.19
C GLY A 89 -3.16 8.90 7.91
N GLY A 90 -2.51 9.39 8.95
CA GLY A 90 -1.56 10.52 8.92
C GLY A 90 -0.09 10.09 8.86
N GLY A 91 0.21 8.91 8.31
CA GLY A 91 1.57 8.45 7.99
C GLY A 91 2.14 9.15 6.76
N ALA A 92 3.34 8.73 6.31
CA ALA A 92 4.05 9.33 5.18
C ALA A 92 3.17 9.38 3.91
N ILE A 93 2.60 8.24 3.51
CA ILE A 93 1.75 8.14 2.31
C ILE A 93 0.53 9.07 2.40
N GLY A 94 -0.13 9.14 3.56
CA GLY A 94 -1.28 10.02 3.76
C GLY A 94 -0.91 11.49 3.67
N CYS A 95 0.23 11.87 4.24
CA CYS A 95 0.75 13.23 4.16
C CYS A 95 1.18 13.62 2.73
N GLU A 96 1.75 12.70 1.96
CA GLU A 96 2.10 12.92 0.54
C GLU A 96 0.86 13.16 -0.31
N PHE A 97 -0.18 12.33 -0.17
CA PHE A 97 -1.45 12.56 -0.85
C PHE A 97 -2.10 13.86 -0.41
N ALA A 98 -2.09 14.18 0.89
CA ALA A 98 -2.65 15.44 1.39
C ALA A 98 -1.98 16.65 0.75
N SER A 99 -0.66 16.66 0.69
CA SER A 99 0.10 17.73 0.05
C SER A 99 -0.24 17.85 -1.43
N THR A 100 -0.19 16.72 -2.15
CA THR A 100 -0.43 16.67 -3.60
C THR A 100 -1.85 17.16 -3.96
N PHE A 101 -2.87 16.64 -3.30
CA PHE A 101 -4.25 17.04 -3.62
C PHE A 101 -4.59 18.47 -3.19
N ALA A 102 -4.00 18.96 -2.09
CA ALA A 102 -4.14 20.37 -1.73
C ALA A 102 -3.51 21.29 -2.81
N ASP A 103 -2.33 20.95 -3.33
CA ASP A 103 -1.70 21.69 -4.42
C ASP A 103 -2.48 21.61 -5.73
N LEU A 104 -3.26 20.54 -5.94
CA LEU A 104 -4.19 20.38 -7.06
C LEU A 104 -5.54 21.07 -6.84
N GLY A 105 -5.76 21.73 -5.70
CA GLY A 105 -6.95 22.53 -5.41
C GLY A 105 -8.07 21.79 -4.66
N SER A 106 -7.83 20.59 -4.14
CA SER A 106 -8.79 19.87 -3.29
C SER A 106 -8.82 20.46 -1.88
N THR A 107 -10.00 20.47 -1.25
CA THR A 107 -10.13 20.62 0.21
C THR A 107 -9.78 19.28 0.85
N VAL A 108 -8.74 19.25 1.68
CA VAL A 108 -8.20 18.02 2.24
C VAL A 108 -8.36 17.98 3.78
N THR A 109 -8.83 16.84 4.27
CA THR A 109 -8.87 16.52 5.72
C THR A 109 -8.10 15.21 5.97
N ILE A 110 -7.06 15.28 6.78
CA ILE A 110 -6.37 14.10 7.34
C ILE A 110 -7.07 13.67 8.62
N ILE A 111 -7.34 12.39 8.74
CA ILE A 111 -7.97 11.74 9.89
C ILE A 111 -6.97 10.73 10.44
N GLU A 112 -6.46 10.98 11.65
CA GLU A 112 -5.44 10.16 12.30
C GLU A 112 -5.92 9.69 13.67
N GLY A 113 -5.88 8.40 13.94
CA GLY A 113 -6.24 7.81 15.23
C GLY A 113 -5.24 8.10 16.35
N ALA A 114 -3.97 8.30 16.00
CA ALA A 114 -2.92 8.67 16.94
C ALA A 114 -3.00 10.15 17.35
N PRO A 115 -2.34 10.56 18.46
CA PRO A 115 -2.33 11.96 18.90
C PRO A 115 -1.61 12.93 17.96
N LYS A 116 -0.82 12.43 17.00
CA LYS A 116 -0.07 13.24 16.03
C LYS A 116 0.06 12.51 14.69
N ILE A 117 0.22 13.26 13.61
CA ILE A 117 0.61 12.70 12.31
C ILE A 117 2.10 12.32 12.30
N LEU A 118 2.52 11.49 11.35
CA LEU A 118 3.90 11.03 11.19
C LEU A 118 4.49 10.47 12.51
N PRO A 119 3.83 9.50 13.17
CA PRO A 119 4.17 9.08 14.52
C PRO A 119 5.58 8.46 14.65
N GLY A 120 6.16 8.04 13.53
CA GLY A 120 7.53 7.46 13.48
C GLY A 120 8.64 8.49 13.28
N LEU A 121 8.32 9.79 13.08
CA LEU A 121 9.31 10.82 12.88
C LEU A 121 9.60 11.60 14.17
N ASP A 122 10.80 12.23 14.17
CA ASP A 122 11.17 13.22 15.16
C ASP A 122 10.10 14.34 15.23
N PRO A 123 9.68 14.75 16.43
CA PRO A 123 8.66 15.78 16.61
C PRO A 123 8.95 17.09 15.89
N ASP A 124 10.20 17.53 15.84
CA ASP A 124 10.57 18.80 15.17
C ASP A 124 10.38 18.68 13.65
N VAL A 125 10.71 17.53 13.06
CA VAL A 125 10.48 17.25 11.64
C VAL A 125 8.97 17.18 11.35
N ALA A 126 8.20 16.47 12.16
CA ALA A 126 6.74 16.39 12.02
C ALA A 126 6.07 17.77 12.14
N ASN A 127 6.55 18.63 13.05
CA ASN A 127 6.04 19.99 13.24
C ASN A 127 6.27 20.89 12.00
N VAL A 128 7.34 20.71 11.25
CA VAL A 128 7.55 21.42 9.97
C VAL A 128 6.43 21.08 8.99
N VAL A 129 6.08 19.80 8.88
CA VAL A 129 4.98 19.35 8.02
C VAL A 129 3.63 19.93 8.48
N VAL A 130 3.32 19.87 9.79
CA VAL A 130 2.08 20.44 10.36
C VAL A 130 1.95 21.93 10.04
N LYS A 131 3.03 22.71 10.24
CA LYS A 131 3.03 24.14 9.92
C LYS A 131 2.83 24.42 8.43
N THR A 132 3.40 23.57 7.57
CA THR A 132 3.24 23.66 6.11
C THR A 132 1.80 23.32 5.71
N PHE A 133 1.22 22.30 6.31
CA PHE A 133 -0.16 21.90 6.05
C PHE A 133 -1.18 22.97 6.50
N ALA A 134 -0.90 23.64 7.62
CA ALA A 134 -1.73 24.78 8.04
C ALA A 134 -1.73 25.92 6.98
N LYS A 135 -0.58 26.22 6.36
CA LYS A 135 -0.48 27.21 5.28
C LYS A 135 -1.24 26.77 4.02
N LYS A 136 -1.28 25.46 3.74
CA LYS A 136 -2.04 24.86 2.62
C LYS A 136 -3.52 24.64 2.96
N GLN A 137 -4.00 25.07 4.12
CA GLN A 137 -5.37 24.89 4.61
C GLN A 137 -5.80 23.41 4.69
N ILE A 138 -4.85 22.49 4.87
CA ILE A 138 -5.14 21.08 5.13
C ILE A 138 -5.60 20.95 6.58
N THR A 139 -6.81 20.42 6.78
CA THR A 139 -7.34 20.12 8.11
C THR A 139 -6.72 18.82 8.62
N ILE A 140 -6.19 18.84 9.86
CA ILE A 140 -5.65 17.66 10.53
C ILE A 140 -6.51 17.36 11.75
N ARG A 141 -7.11 16.15 11.81
CA ARG A 141 -7.89 15.65 12.93
C ARG A 141 -7.15 14.47 13.55
N THR A 142 -6.48 14.69 14.66
CA THR A 142 -5.77 13.65 15.43
C THR A 142 -6.63 13.10 16.57
N GLY A 143 -6.32 11.91 17.09
CA GLY A 143 -7.14 11.20 18.08
C GLY A 143 -8.54 10.85 17.56
N ALA A 144 -8.72 10.87 16.24
CA ALA A 144 -9.99 10.67 15.56
C ALA A 144 -10.14 9.22 15.11
N VAL A 145 -10.91 8.43 15.86
CA VAL A 145 -11.17 7.03 15.53
C VAL A 145 -12.43 6.94 14.67
N VAL A 146 -12.29 6.45 13.43
CA VAL A 146 -13.41 6.27 12.53
C VAL A 146 -14.34 5.16 13.05
N ALA A 147 -15.65 5.42 13.05
CA ALA A 147 -16.68 4.48 13.50
C ALA A 147 -17.46 3.87 12.34
N GLY A 148 -17.61 4.60 11.24
CA GLY A 148 -18.34 4.12 10.07
C GLY A 148 -18.34 5.12 8.92
N GLN A 149 -19.00 4.72 7.84
CA GLN A 149 -19.22 5.57 6.69
C GLN A 149 -20.64 5.35 6.12
N SER A 150 -21.18 6.36 5.46
CA SER A 150 -22.43 6.26 4.74
C SER A 150 -22.39 7.11 3.46
N LYS A 151 -23.03 6.60 2.42
CA LYS A 151 -23.20 7.34 1.18
C LYS A 151 -24.32 8.35 1.33
N GLN A 152 -24.10 9.57 0.87
CA GLN A 152 -25.09 10.65 0.91
C GLN A 152 -25.87 10.72 -0.42
N PRO A 153 -27.07 11.34 -0.43
CA PRO A 153 -27.90 11.48 -1.64
C PRO A 153 -27.21 12.21 -2.79
N ASP A 154 -26.28 13.12 -2.49
CA ASP A 154 -25.48 13.85 -3.49
C ASP A 154 -24.31 13.05 -4.06
N GLY A 155 -24.17 11.78 -3.65
CA GLY A 155 -23.09 10.89 -4.06
C GLY A 155 -21.81 11.02 -3.21
N SER A 156 -21.74 11.98 -2.29
CA SER A 156 -20.62 12.11 -1.37
C SER A 156 -20.61 11.00 -0.31
N THR A 157 -19.52 10.89 0.44
CA THR A 157 -19.37 9.94 1.55
C THR A 157 -19.25 10.73 2.85
N GLN A 158 -20.06 10.37 3.84
CA GLN A 158 -19.92 10.84 5.20
C GLN A 158 -19.15 9.82 6.04
N ILE A 159 -18.11 10.29 6.73
CA ILE A 159 -17.33 9.52 7.70
C ILE A 159 -17.78 9.92 9.09
N THR A 160 -18.14 8.96 9.92
CA THR A 160 -18.48 9.15 11.33
C THR A 160 -17.35 8.68 12.24
N PHE A 161 -17.29 9.25 13.42
CA PHE A 161 -16.26 9.00 14.43
C PHE A 161 -16.89 8.51 15.72
N THR A 162 -16.08 7.87 16.58
CA THR A 162 -16.51 7.56 17.95
C THR A 162 -16.81 8.80 18.75
N ASN A 163 -16.10 9.91 18.48
CA ASN A 163 -16.29 11.22 19.08
C ASN A 163 -16.06 12.34 18.05
N GLY A 164 -16.91 13.37 18.06
CA GLY A 164 -16.78 14.55 17.21
C GLY A 164 -17.66 14.53 15.96
N ASP A 165 -17.65 15.63 15.23
CA ASP A 165 -18.50 15.87 14.08
C ASP A 165 -18.08 15.03 12.87
N PRO A 166 -19.05 14.58 12.04
CA PRO A 166 -18.76 13.83 10.83
C PRO A 166 -17.98 14.68 9.79
N VAL A 167 -17.30 14.00 8.88
CA VAL A 167 -16.64 14.61 7.72
C VAL A 167 -17.34 14.13 6.45
N VAL A 168 -17.70 15.08 5.58
CA VAL A 168 -18.28 14.78 4.27
C VAL A 168 -17.24 15.06 3.18
N CYS A 169 -17.03 14.08 2.30
CA CYS A 169 -16.03 14.14 1.23
C CYS A 169 -16.51 13.44 -0.05
N ASP A 170 -15.87 13.73 -1.17
CA ASP A 170 -16.15 13.09 -2.44
C ASP A 170 -15.35 11.81 -2.61
N VAL A 171 -14.13 11.77 -2.04
CA VAL A 171 -13.23 10.60 -2.03
C VAL A 171 -12.63 10.41 -0.64
N VAL A 172 -12.58 9.16 -0.22
CA VAL A 172 -11.86 8.69 0.97
C VAL A 172 -10.61 7.94 0.52
N ILE A 173 -9.45 8.37 0.99
CA ILE A 173 -8.19 7.67 0.75
C ILE A 173 -7.80 6.89 2.01
N MET A 174 -7.72 5.57 1.89
CA MET A 174 -7.28 4.68 2.96
C MET A 174 -5.74 4.60 2.96
N SER A 175 -5.11 5.12 4.01
CA SER A 175 -3.65 5.27 4.09
C SER A 175 -3.11 4.86 5.47
N ILE A 176 -3.67 3.79 6.04
CA ILE A 176 -3.38 3.28 7.41
C ILE A 176 -2.20 2.31 7.47
N GLY A 177 -1.33 2.36 6.47
CA GLY A 177 -0.16 1.51 6.34
C GLY A 177 -0.33 0.39 5.32
N ARG A 178 0.71 -0.41 5.21
CA ARG A 178 0.80 -1.55 4.28
C ARG A 178 1.04 -2.84 5.05
N ARG A 179 0.74 -3.97 4.44
CA ARG A 179 1.12 -5.30 4.94
C ARG A 179 1.90 -6.06 3.88
N PRO A 180 2.89 -6.88 4.26
CA PRO A 180 3.61 -7.70 3.30
C PRO A 180 2.66 -8.62 2.54
N PHE A 181 2.94 -8.84 1.27
CA PHE A 181 2.13 -9.72 0.41
C PHE A 181 2.76 -11.12 0.37
N ALA A 182 2.57 -11.87 1.46
CA ALA A 182 3.07 -13.24 1.63
C ALA A 182 2.01 -14.33 1.43
N ASP A 183 0.72 -13.98 1.51
CA ASP A 183 -0.39 -14.93 1.62
C ASP A 183 -0.52 -15.88 0.42
N GLU A 184 -0.21 -15.40 -0.79
CA GLU A 184 -0.40 -16.14 -2.05
C GLU A 184 0.90 -16.74 -2.61
N LEU A 185 2.01 -16.61 -1.87
CA LEU A 185 3.32 -17.09 -2.34
C LEU A 185 3.51 -18.61 -2.29
N GLY A 186 2.53 -19.38 -1.82
CA GLY A 186 2.63 -20.85 -1.78
C GLY A 186 3.63 -21.37 -0.74
N LEU A 187 3.88 -20.64 0.34
CA LEU A 187 4.94 -20.96 1.31
C LEU A 187 4.66 -22.21 2.16
N LYS A 188 3.43 -22.73 2.14
CA LYS A 188 3.08 -23.99 2.83
C LYS A 188 3.88 -25.16 2.23
N GLY A 189 4.54 -25.92 3.10
CA GLY A 189 5.37 -27.06 2.67
C GLY A 189 6.81 -26.69 2.31
N THR A 190 7.19 -25.41 2.46
CA THR A 190 8.58 -24.95 2.40
C THR A 190 9.10 -24.63 3.80
N ALA A 191 10.41 -24.42 3.95
CA ALA A 191 11.02 -23.97 5.20
C ALA A 191 10.98 -22.43 5.37
N VAL A 192 10.34 -21.69 4.47
CA VAL A 192 10.13 -20.25 4.58
C VAL A 192 9.15 -19.96 5.72
N LYS A 193 9.58 -19.13 6.67
CA LYS A 193 8.78 -18.72 7.82
C LYS A 193 8.23 -17.30 7.62
N VAL A 194 7.05 -17.06 8.16
CA VAL A 194 6.39 -15.73 8.19
C VAL A 194 6.15 -15.38 9.65
N ASP A 195 6.46 -14.14 10.04
CA ASP A 195 6.24 -13.66 11.41
C ASP A 195 4.76 -13.28 11.66
N ASP A 196 4.42 -12.95 12.93
CA ASP A 196 3.06 -12.58 13.35
C ASP A 196 2.51 -11.32 12.65
N ARG A 197 3.38 -10.50 12.04
CA ARG A 197 3.00 -9.31 11.27
C ARG A 197 2.88 -9.57 9.78
N GLY A 198 3.18 -10.80 9.33
CA GLY A 198 3.09 -11.23 7.94
C GLY A 198 4.38 -11.08 7.14
N PHE A 199 5.51 -10.66 7.75
CA PHE A 199 6.78 -10.54 7.06
C PHE A 199 7.48 -11.88 6.92
N VAL A 200 8.11 -12.13 5.78
CA VAL A 200 8.99 -13.27 5.58
C VAL A 200 10.26 -13.07 6.43
N VAL A 201 10.58 -14.08 7.24
CA VAL A 201 11.75 -14.07 8.10
C VAL A 201 12.99 -14.40 7.30
N VAL A 202 14.02 -13.54 7.39
CA VAL A 202 15.30 -13.68 6.69
C VAL A 202 16.48 -13.42 7.65
N ASP A 203 17.65 -13.90 7.25
CA ASP A 203 18.92 -13.53 7.88
C ASP A 203 19.49 -12.21 7.33
N ASN A 204 20.69 -11.83 7.79
CA ASN A 204 21.37 -10.59 7.37
C ASN A 204 21.79 -10.58 5.87
N LEU A 205 21.68 -11.70 5.18
CA LEU A 205 21.94 -11.85 3.75
C LEU A 205 20.64 -12.00 2.95
N CYS A 206 19.50 -11.68 3.57
CA CYS A 206 18.16 -11.83 2.99
C CYS A 206 17.79 -13.29 2.64
N GLN A 207 18.50 -14.30 3.18
CA GLN A 207 18.19 -15.70 2.98
C GLN A 207 17.07 -16.13 3.93
N THR A 208 16.09 -16.87 3.40
CA THR A 208 15.01 -17.47 4.19
C THR A 208 15.46 -18.79 4.84
N GLY A 209 14.56 -19.43 5.60
CA GLY A 209 14.80 -20.79 6.11
C GLY A 209 14.88 -21.87 5.01
N GLU A 210 14.40 -21.60 3.80
CA GLU A 210 14.49 -22.50 2.66
C GLU A 210 15.83 -22.29 1.93
N PRO A 211 16.65 -23.33 1.71
CA PRO A 211 17.95 -23.20 1.06
C PRO A 211 17.87 -22.58 -0.34
N ASN A 212 18.69 -21.55 -0.60
CA ASN A 212 18.73 -20.80 -1.86
C ASN A 212 17.43 -20.06 -2.21
N VAL A 213 16.57 -19.78 -1.23
CA VAL A 213 15.42 -18.92 -1.35
C VAL A 213 15.66 -17.66 -0.52
N TYR A 214 15.54 -16.50 -1.14
CA TYR A 214 15.77 -15.18 -0.56
C TYR A 214 14.47 -14.38 -0.59
N ALA A 215 14.34 -13.38 0.28
CA ALA A 215 13.23 -12.42 0.22
C ALA A 215 13.76 -11.00 0.42
N ILE A 216 13.18 -10.02 -0.31
CA ILE A 216 13.61 -8.61 -0.30
C ILE A 216 12.41 -7.65 -0.41
N GLY A 217 12.68 -6.36 -0.17
CA GLY A 217 11.68 -5.29 -0.28
C GLY A 217 10.65 -5.33 0.85
N ASP A 218 9.48 -4.77 0.61
CA ASP A 218 8.40 -4.67 1.61
C ASP A 218 7.87 -6.02 2.11
N LEU A 219 8.34 -7.12 1.55
CA LEU A 219 8.01 -8.48 1.98
C LEU A 219 8.72 -8.85 3.29
N ILE A 220 9.82 -8.18 3.62
CA ILE A 220 10.64 -8.44 4.81
C ILE A 220 10.64 -7.24 5.76
N ASN A 221 10.93 -7.48 7.03
CA ASN A 221 11.01 -6.42 8.06
C ASN A 221 12.47 -6.07 8.34
N THR A 222 13.18 -5.62 7.31
CA THR A 222 14.55 -5.08 7.41
C THR A 222 14.61 -3.73 6.73
N PRO A 223 15.51 -2.82 7.15
CA PRO A 223 15.72 -1.53 6.49
C PRO A 223 16.14 -1.72 5.03
#